data_a2bec07a76cb2b4736cdff8ac1e1c81c
#
_entry.id   a2bec07a76cb2b4736cdff8ac1e1c81c
#
_cell.length_a   1.000
_cell.length_b   1.000
_cell.length_c   1.000
_cell.angle_alpha   90.00
_cell.angle_beta   90.00
_cell.angle_gamma   90.00
#
_symmetry.space_group_name_H-M   'P 1'
#
loop_
_entity.id
_entity.type
_entity.pdbx_description
1 polymer ?
#
loop_
_entity_poly.entity_id
_entity_poly.type
_entity_poly.pdbx_seq_one_letter_code
_entity_poly.pdbx_strand_id
1 'polypeptide(L)'
;SKVYYIPRTPEQTPENISAYAPVAKHLFILRGTPEKPVENVIIRGFEFAYTTGDYKSTVSTGGDGLTDLSFSEENVYASDPQSVSYAHGSIEMEFAKHCIIEHCSLHSLGTHAIRLCDGCSFIRITDNDIFDIGAGGISVGGSMDKEDTLRLTGYNTISNNIIKSIGRRYYSACGILICHSFGNTVSHNEIYDLFYTGISVGWIWGYAESVSNNNIIEYNHIYNLGQGFLSDMGGIYLLGRQQGTIVRNNMIHDVLSKHYGGWGIYTDEGSSYITIENNICYNLSCNCYHQHYGCMN
;
A
#
# COMPACT_ATOMS: atom_id res chain seq x y z
N SER A 1 -1.86 1.13 33.18
CA SER A 1 -0.91 0.39 32.32
C SER A 1 0.48 0.92 32.57
N LYS A 2 1.50 0.04 32.51
CA LYS A 2 2.91 0.42 32.64
C LYS A 2 3.56 0.37 31.27
N VAL A 3 4.39 1.35 30.95
CA VAL A 3 5.22 1.36 29.75
C VAL A 3 6.63 1.00 30.14
N TYR A 4 7.25 0.11 29.42
CA TYR A 4 8.63 -0.31 29.62
C TYR A 4 9.43 0.12 28.40
N TYR A 5 10.60 0.67 28.63
CA TYR A 5 11.54 1.09 27.59
C TYR A 5 12.90 0.46 27.85
N ILE A 6 13.49 -0.10 26.83
CA ILE A 6 14.87 -0.59 26.85
C ILE A 6 15.75 0.50 26.23
N PRO A 7 16.65 1.13 26.99
CA PRO A 7 17.54 2.15 26.47
C PRO A 7 18.33 1.65 25.26
N ARG A 8 18.43 2.45 24.23
CA ARG A 8 19.24 2.13 23.03
C ARG A 8 20.71 2.40 23.25
N THR A 9 21.03 3.30 24.17
CA THR A 9 22.40 3.59 24.60
C THR A 9 22.47 3.71 26.13
N PRO A 10 23.64 3.46 26.76
CA PRO A 10 23.78 3.55 28.21
C PRO A 10 23.50 4.93 28.81
N GLU A 11 23.60 5.99 27.98
CA GLU A 11 23.39 7.38 28.40
C GLU A 11 21.89 7.75 28.48
N GLN A 12 20.99 6.92 27.92
CA GLN A 12 19.56 7.16 27.97
C GLN A 12 19.00 6.81 29.37
N THR A 13 18.45 7.79 30.01
CA THR A 13 17.78 7.66 31.34
C THR A 13 16.35 8.18 31.24
N PRO A 14 15.46 7.83 32.18
CA PRO A 14 14.09 8.35 32.18
C PRO A 14 14.02 9.88 32.16
N GLU A 15 15.04 10.56 32.71
CA GLU A 15 15.10 12.02 32.83
C GLU A 15 15.51 12.71 31.54
N ASN A 16 16.22 12.01 30.62
CA ASN A 16 16.74 12.59 29.39
C ASN A 16 16.09 12.02 28.10
N ILE A 17 15.10 11.17 28.26
CA ILE A 17 14.32 10.63 27.13
C ILE A 17 13.08 11.49 26.90
N SER A 18 12.86 11.88 25.63
CA SER A 18 11.57 12.36 25.17
C SER A 18 10.81 11.22 24.50
N ALA A 19 9.64 10.88 25.00
CA ALA A 19 8.81 9.78 24.47
C ALA A 19 7.39 10.28 24.18
N TYR A 20 6.86 9.85 23.04
CA TYR A 20 5.49 10.11 22.63
C TYR A 20 4.68 8.81 22.64
N ALA A 21 3.55 8.80 23.33
CA ALA A 21 2.59 7.69 23.33
C ALA A 21 1.36 8.12 22.52
N PRO A 22 1.27 7.79 21.24
CA PRO A 22 0.15 8.20 20.42
C PRO A 22 -1.15 7.54 20.88
N VAL A 23 -2.26 8.30 20.83
CA VAL A 23 -3.60 7.84 21.18
C VAL A 23 -4.57 7.96 20.01
N ALA A 24 -4.22 8.73 19.00
CA ALA A 24 -5.04 8.94 17.82
C ALA A 24 -4.77 7.85 16.77
N LYS A 25 -5.83 7.31 16.16
CA LYS A 25 -5.73 6.41 15.01
C LYS A 25 -5.58 7.19 13.70
N HIS A 26 -6.30 8.29 13.60
CA HIS A 26 -6.30 9.18 12.44
C HIS A 26 -5.87 10.57 12.85
N LEU A 27 -5.11 11.23 12.00
CA LEU A 27 -4.76 12.65 12.15
C LEU A 27 -5.66 13.54 11.29
N PHE A 28 -6.14 13.00 10.17
CA PHE A 28 -7.01 13.73 9.26
C PHE A 28 -7.99 12.79 8.56
N ILE A 29 -9.28 13.15 8.57
CA ILE A 29 -10.34 12.39 7.90
C ILE A 29 -11.14 13.33 7.00
N LEU A 30 -11.24 12.97 5.71
CA LEU A 30 -12.16 13.56 4.75
C LEU A 30 -13.24 12.52 4.45
N ARG A 31 -14.44 12.70 4.99
CA ARG A 31 -15.53 11.76 4.79
C ARG A 31 -16.76 12.47 4.23
N GLY A 32 -17.06 12.16 2.98
CA GLY A 32 -18.28 12.55 2.29
C GLY A 32 -19.34 11.47 2.34
N THR A 33 -20.33 11.60 1.46
CA THR A 33 -21.32 10.55 1.14
C THR A 33 -21.40 10.42 -0.39
N PRO A 34 -22.02 9.34 -0.92
CA PRO A 34 -22.23 9.21 -2.36
C PRO A 34 -22.91 10.42 -2.99
N GLU A 35 -23.90 11.01 -2.30
CA GLU A 35 -24.71 12.15 -2.78
C GLU A 35 -24.00 13.49 -2.55
N LYS A 36 -23.09 13.55 -1.59
CA LYS A 36 -22.38 14.77 -1.21
C LYS A 36 -20.92 14.47 -0.90
N PRO A 37 -20.09 14.24 -1.91
CA PRO A 37 -18.67 14.00 -1.70
C PRO A 37 -17.97 15.27 -1.15
N VAL A 38 -16.84 15.04 -0.48
CA VAL A 38 -15.93 16.14 -0.12
C VAL A 38 -15.10 16.47 -1.34
N GLU A 39 -15.06 17.74 -1.74
CA GLU A 39 -14.39 18.14 -2.98
C GLU A 39 -13.42 19.30 -2.79
N ASN A 40 -12.39 19.30 -3.64
CA ASN A 40 -11.47 20.44 -3.82
C ASN A 40 -10.69 20.84 -2.54
N VAL A 41 -10.40 19.89 -1.66
CA VAL A 41 -9.56 20.10 -0.48
C VAL A 41 -8.10 19.92 -0.84
N ILE A 42 -7.26 20.89 -0.45
CA ILE A 42 -5.80 20.82 -0.61
C ILE A 42 -5.15 20.76 0.74
N ILE A 43 -4.38 19.69 0.99
CA ILE A 43 -3.55 19.50 2.16
C ILE A 43 -2.10 19.66 1.69
N ARG A 44 -1.44 20.73 2.14
CA ARG A 44 -0.10 21.09 1.66
C ARG A 44 0.82 21.55 2.77
N GLY A 45 2.05 21.04 2.79
CA GLY A 45 3.12 21.56 3.65
C GLY A 45 2.97 21.22 5.12
N PHE A 46 2.23 20.14 5.45
CA PHE A 46 2.08 19.67 6.82
C PHE A 46 3.08 18.56 7.15
N GLU A 47 3.42 18.49 8.41
CA GLU A 47 4.05 17.33 9.04
C GLU A 47 2.98 16.55 9.81
N PHE A 48 2.78 15.26 9.48
CA PHE A 48 1.87 14.34 10.14
C PHE A 48 2.66 13.24 10.84
N ALA A 49 2.55 13.18 12.16
CA ALA A 49 3.32 12.21 12.94
C ALA A 49 2.52 11.68 14.15
N TYR A 50 2.94 10.49 14.62
CA TYR A 50 2.51 9.88 15.86
C TYR A 50 1.04 9.42 15.89
N THR A 51 0.74 8.32 15.19
CA THR A 51 -0.53 7.59 15.33
C THR A 51 -0.35 6.26 16.02
N THR A 52 -1.43 5.71 16.58
CA THR A 52 -1.43 4.36 17.16
C THR A 52 -1.30 3.31 16.07
N GLY A 53 -0.79 2.14 16.44
CA GLY A 53 -0.70 0.97 15.58
C GLY A 53 -1.72 -0.12 15.90
N ASP A 54 -2.87 0.22 16.46
CA ASP A 54 -3.91 -0.75 16.83
C ASP A 54 -4.66 -1.25 15.59
N TYR A 55 -4.07 -2.17 14.91
CA TYR A 55 -4.72 -2.86 13.82
C TYR A 55 -4.91 -4.33 14.20
N LYS A 56 -6.12 -4.81 14.08
CA LYS A 56 -6.44 -6.22 14.15
C LYS A 56 -6.51 -6.73 12.71
N SER A 57 -5.63 -7.66 12.36
CA SER A 57 -5.65 -8.29 11.05
C SER A 57 -6.99 -8.99 10.84
N THR A 58 -7.64 -8.74 9.71
CA THR A 58 -8.75 -9.54 9.23
C THR A 58 -8.17 -10.58 8.28
N VAL A 59 -8.30 -11.85 8.58
CA VAL A 59 -7.89 -12.91 7.67
C VAL A 59 -8.91 -13.00 6.53
N SER A 60 -8.47 -12.71 5.31
CA SER A 60 -9.21 -13.13 4.12
C SER A 60 -9.10 -14.65 3.98
N THR A 61 -10.17 -15.37 4.16
CA THR A 61 -10.25 -16.78 3.76
C THR A 61 -10.54 -16.81 2.26
N GLY A 62 -9.50 -16.99 1.47
CA GLY A 62 -9.48 -16.98 0.01
C GLY A 62 -10.79 -17.36 -0.68
N GLY A 63 -11.21 -16.58 -1.65
CA GLY A 63 -12.45 -16.66 -2.41
C GLY A 63 -13.43 -15.57 -1.98
N ASP A 64 -13.84 -14.77 -2.89
CA ASP A 64 -15.07 -13.96 -2.96
C ASP A 64 -15.69 -13.30 -1.72
N GLY A 65 -15.15 -13.41 -0.55
CA GLY A 65 -15.75 -12.80 0.65
C GLY A 65 -14.75 -12.60 1.79
N LEU A 66 -14.59 -11.37 2.20
CA LEU A 66 -14.04 -11.02 3.50
C LEU A 66 -14.99 -11.57 4.57
N THR A 67 -14.70 -12.72 5.09
CA THR A 67 -15.32 -13.14 6.35
C THR A 67 -14.56 -12.46 7.48
N ASP A 68 -15.26 -11.62 8.20
CA ASP A 68 -14.83 -11.11 9.49
C ASP A 68 -14.67 -12.31 10.45
N LEU A 69 -13.49 -12.89 10.45
CA LEU A 69 -13.16 -13.90 11.44
C LEU A 69 -12.94 -13.15 12.74
N SER A 70 -13.91 -13.17 13.61
CA SER A 70 -13.78 -12.74 15.00
C SER A 70 -12.73 -13.62 15.67
N PHE A 71 -11.48 -13.19 15.67
CA PHE A 71 -10.46 -13.81 16.48
C PHE A 71 -10.76 -13.54 17.96
N SER A 72 -10.63 -14.58 18.78
CA SER A 72 -10.52 -14.37 20.21
C SER A 72 -9.31 -13.45 20.49
N GLU A 73 -9.40 -12.59 21.50
CA GLU A 73 -8.35 -11.63 21.85
C GLU A 73 -6.96 -12.26 22.05
N GLU A 74 -6.89 -13.58 22.17
CA GLU A 74 -5.67 -14.37 22.42
C GLU A 74 -4.82 -14.64 21.18
N ASN A 75 -5.33 -14.42 19.94
CA ASN A 75 -4.64 -14.80 18.71
C ASN A 75 -4.57 -13.65 17.69
N VAL A 76 -4.25 -12.45 18.11
CA VAL A 76 -4.09 -11.31 17.21
C VAL A 76 -2.65 -11.24 16.69
N TYR A 77 -2.46 -11.54 15.42
CA TYR A 77 -1.17 -11.38 14.74
C TYR A 77 -1.10 -10.03 14.04
N ALA A 78 0.07 -9.40 14.09
CA ALA A 78 0.33 -8.12 13.42
C ALA A 78 0.64 -8.30 11.93
N SER A 79 -0.03 -9.22 11.24
CA SER A 79 0.20 -9.52 9.83
C SER A 79 -1.04 -10.12 9.19
N ASP A 80 -1.30 -9.74 7.95
CA ASP A 80 -2.25 -10.42 7.08
C ASP A 80 -1.57 -11.60 6.37
N PRO A 81 -2.33 -12.57 5.83
CA PRO A 81 -1.78 -13.72 5.14
C PRO A 81 -0.89 -13.37 3.94
N GLN A 82 -1.13 -12.23 3.28
CA GLN A 82 -0.33 -11.78 2.16
C GLN A 82 0.07 -10.32 2.26
N SER A 83 -0.85 -9.39 2.24
CA SER A 83 -0.55 -7.96 2.38
C SER A 83 -1.50 -7.29 3.36
N VAL A 84 -1.01 -6.30 4.06
CA VAL A 84 -1.83 -5.47 4.95
C VAL A 84 -2.72 -4.57 4.09
N SER A 85 -3.98 -4.97 3.92
CA SER A 85 -4.91 -4.31 3.01
C SER A 85 -5.97 -3.47 3.71
N TYR A 86 -6.37 -3.82 4.92
CA TYR A 86 -7.52 -3.21 5.62
C TYR A 86 -7.16 -2.35 6.83
N ALA A 87 -5.89 -2.12 7.09
CA ALA A 87 -5.47 -1.17 8.12
C ALA A 87 -5.97 0.24 7.78
N HIS A 88 -6.35 1.00 8.80
CA HIS A 88 -6.75 2.39 8.62
C HIS A 88 -5.58 3.27 8.18
N GLY A 89 -5.88 4.43 7.60
CA GLY A 89 -4.90 5.44 7.25
C GLY A 89 -4.77 6.52 8.32
N SER A 90 -3.59 7.05 8.53
CA SER A 90 -3.43 8.25 9.37
C SER A 90 -4.09 9.47 8.73
N ILE A 91 -4.03 9.58 7.41
CA ILE A 91 -4.93 10.39 6.58
C ILE A 91 -5.86 9.44 5.86
N GLU A 92 -7.17 9.60 6.04
CA GLU A 92 -8.17 8.73 5.43
C GLU A 92 -9.20 9.54 4.66
N MET A 93 -9.51 9.10 3.43
CA MET A 93 -10.51 9.72 2.57
C MET A 93 -11.56 8.71 2.15
N GLU A 94 -12.83 9.11 2.19
CA GLU A 94 -13.98 8.33 1.76
C GLU A 94 -14.98 9.27 1.07
N PHE A 95 -15.47 8.91 -0.12
CA PHE A 95 -16.29 9.76 -0.96
C PHE A 95 -15.69 11.17 -1.11
N ALA A 96 -14.43 11.22 -1.56
CA ALA A 96 -13.69 12.46 -1.79
C ALA A 96 -13.31 12.58 -3.26
N LYS A 97 -13.40 13.80 -3.81
CA LYS A 97 -13.08 14.05 -5.21
C LYS A 97 -12.23 15.32 -5.39
N HIS A 98 -11.34 15.29 -6.39
CA HIS A 98 -10.51 16.44 -6.75
C HIS A 98 -9.71 17.03 -5.58
N CYS A 99 -9.33 16.19 -4.59
CA CYS A 99 -8.52 16.60 -3.46
C CYS A 99 -7.04 16.37 -3.73
N ILE A 100 -6.19 17.10 -3.02
CA ILE A 100 -4.75 17.07 -3.21
C ILE A 100 -4.06 16.90 -1.84
N ILE A 101 -3.08 16.00 -1.75
CA ILE A 101 -2.12 15.89 -0.65
C ILE A 101 -0.75 16.09 -1.26
N GLU A 102 -0.09 17.19 -0.90
CA GLU A 102 1.20 17.52 -1.52
C GLU A 102 2.18 18.22 -0.59
N HIS A 103 3.49 18.02 -0.85
CA HIS A 103 4.57 18.63 -0.08
C HIS A 103 4.44 18.41 1.43
N CYS A 104 3.93 17.25 1.84
CA CYS A 104 3.76 16.86 3.23
C CYS A 104 4.85 15.87 3.65
N SER A 105 5.19 15.89 4.94
CA SER A 105 6.02 14.87 5.58
C SER A 105 5.13 14.01 6.45
N LEU A 106 5.13 12.68 6.24
CA LEU A 106 4.32 11.72 6.99
C LEU A 106 5.26 10.68 7.61
N HIS A 107 5.35 10.63 8.94
CA HIS A 107 6.28 9.72 9.59
C HIS A 107 5.83 9.28 11.00
N SER A 108 6.50 8.25 11.52
CA SER A 108 6.21 7.70 12.86
C SER A 108 4.73 7.36 13.05
N LEU A 109 4.13 6.77 12.01
CA LEU A 109 2.70 6.42 11.95
C LEU A 109 2.52 4.92 12.19
N GLY A 110 1.52 4.56 12.98
CA GLY A 110 1.34 3.19 13.44
C GLY A 110 0.71 2.23 12.41
N THR A 111 0.02 2.75 11.40
CA THR A 111 -0.66 1.98 10.33
C THR A 111 -0.33 2.56 8.95
N HIS A 112 -1.25 2.60 7.97
CA HIS A 112 -0.97 3.25 6.68
C HIS A 112 -0.81 4.77 6.83
N ALA A 113 0.09 5.37 6.07
CA ALA A 113 0.21 6.82 6.07
C ALA A 113 -1.04 7.48 5.45
N ILE A 114 -1.41 7.06 4.24
CA ILE A 114 -2.58 7.59 3.51
C ILE A 114 -3.44 6.42 3.03
N ARG A 115 -4.76 6.53 3.22
CA ARG A 115 -5.74 5.58 2.69
C ARG A 115 -6.87 6.29 1.96
N LEU A 116 -7.10 5.87 0.72
CA LEU A 116 -8.28 6.20 -0.06
C LEU A 116 -9.26 5.03 -0.01
N CYS A 117 -10.46 5.27 0.49
CA CYS A 117 -11.55 4.30 0.59
C CYS A 117 -12.53 4.44 -0.58
N ASP A 118 -13.75 3.93 -0.40
CA ASP A 118 -14.81 3.95 -1.39
C ASP A 118 -15.11 5.35 -1.94
N GLY A 119 -15.42 5.43 -3.23
CA GLY A 119 -15.89 6.63 -3.89
C GLY A 119 -14.87 7.75 -4.03
N CYS A 120 -13.58 7.46 -3.83
CA CYS A 120 -12.50 8.43 -4.03
C CYS A 120 -12.07 8.49 -5.50
N SER A 121 -12.12 9.69 -6.09
CA SER A 121 -11.70 9.87 -7.49
C SER A 121 -11.02 11.20 -7.74
N PHE A 122 -10.10 11.19 -8.72
CA PHE A 122 -9.31 12.37 -9.09
C PHE A 122 -8.51 12.95 -7.91
N ILE A 123 -8.11 12.10 -6.99
CA ILE A 123 -7.23 12.48 -5.87
C ILE A 123 -5.79 12.53 -6.39
N ARG A 124 -5.05 13.56 -5.98
CA ARG A 124 -3.63 13.68 -6.26
C ARG A 124 -2.83 13.58 -4.96
N ILE A 125 -1.90 12.63 -4.91
CA ILE A 125 -0.94 12.46 -3.82
C ILE A 125 0.43 12.63 -4.45
N THR A 126 1.05 13.79 -4.23
CA THR A 126 2.28 14.15 -4.96
C THR A 126 3.30 14.89 -4.10
N ASP A 127 4.57 14.66 -4.38
CA ASP A 127 5.69 15.37 -3.76
C ASP A 127 5.73 15.25 -2.21
N ASN A 128 5.35 14.08 -1.66
CA ASN A 128 5.38 13.82 -0.24
C ASN A 128 6.59 12.95 0.16
N ASP A 129 7.09 13.14 1.38
CA ASP A 129 8.08 12.26 2.02
C ASP A 129 7.37 11.40 3.08
N ILE A 130 7.31 10.08 2.86
CA ILE A 130 6.59 9.10 3.69
C ILE A 130 7.58 8.08 4.23
N PHE A 131 7.81 8.07 5.55
CA PHE A 131 8.82 7.22 6.15
C PHE A 131 8.50 6.83 7.60
N ASP A 132 9.16 5.79 8.10
CA ASP A 132 8.94 5.26 9.45
C ASP A 132 7.45 4.95 9.72
N ILE A 133 6.88 4.10 8.86
CA ILE A 133 5.47 3.74 8.86
C ILE A 133 5.28 2.31 9.35
N GLY A 134 4.35 2.11 10.26
CA GLY A 134 4.04 0.80 10.83
C GLY A 134 3.48 -0.19 9.81
N ALA A 135 2.63 0.27 8.90
CA ALA A 135 2.11 -0.50 7.78
C ALA A 135 2.60 0.07 6.43
N GLY A 136 1.72 0.29 5.47
CA GLY A 136 2.07 0.75 4.13
C GLY A 136 2.11 2.27 3.96
N GLY A 137 2.72 2.71 2.89
CA GLY A 137 2.75 4.12 2.54
C GLY A 137 1.39 4.64 2.09
N ILE A 138 0.93 4.22 0.92
CA ILE A 138 -0.34 4.66 0.33
C ILE A 138 -1.19 3.43 -0.01
N SER A 139 -2.43 3.39 0.50
CA SER A 139 -3.41 2.36 0.19
C SER A 139 -4.61 2.97 -0.52
N VAL A 140 -4.97 2.41 -1.66
CA VAL A 140 -6.16 2.77 -2.44
C VAL A 140 -7.06 1.56 -2.51
N GLY A 141 -8.29 1.69 -2.05
CA GLY A 141 -9.25 0.60 -2.08
C GLY A 141 -10.64 1.12 -2.35
N GLY A 142 -11.43 0.36 -3.11
CA GLY A 142 -12.80 0.70 -3.44
C GLY A 142 -13.69 -0.54 -3.43
N SER A 143 -14.93 -0.38 -3.83
CA SER A 143 -15.87 -1.49 -3.99
C SER A 143 -15.39 -2.47 -5.08
N MET A 144 -15.53 -3.76 -4.82
CA MET A 144 -15.37 -4.81 -5.83
C MET A 144 -16.58 -4.91 -6.76
N ASP A 145 -17.72 -4.41 -6.33
CA ASP A 145 -18.96 -4.45 -7.10
C ASP A 145 -18.97 -3.34 -8.13
N LYS A 146 -18.78 -3.73 -9.39
CA LYS A 146 -18.77 -2.79 -10.52
C LYS A 146 -20.13 -2.14 -10.80
N GLU A 147 -21.21 -2.71 -10.32
CA GLU A 147 -22.55 -2.15 -10.46
C GLU A 147 -22.82 -1.04 -9.41
N ASP A 148 -22.09 -1.06 -8.31
CA ASP A 148 -22.13 0.01 -7.30
C ASP A 148 -21.23 1.19 -7.70
N THR A 149 -21.60 1.88 -8.77
CA THR A 149 -20.79 2.94 -9.38
C THR A 149 -20.48 4.11 -8.45
N LEU A 150 -21.25 4.30 -7.39
CA LEU A 150 -21.04 5.38 -6.44
C LEU A 150 -19.88 5.10 -5.48
N ARG A 151 -19.60 3.81 -5.22
CA ARG A 151 -18.51 3.38 -4.35
C ARG A 151 -17.23 3.03 -5.09
N LEU A 152 -17.24 3.05 -6.42
CA LEU A 152 -16.04 2.80 -7.19
C LEU A 152 -14.99 3.89 -6.97
N THR A 153 -13.74 3.46 -6.82
CA THR A 153 -12.58 4.33 -6.60
C THR A 153 -11.66 4.28 -7.80
N GLY A 154 -11.27 5.44 -8.33
CA GLY A 154 -10.42 5.45 -9.52
C GLY A 154 -9.97 6.83 -9.98
N TYR A 155 -9.18 6.85 -11.05
CA TYR A 155 -8.62 8.05 -11.66
C TYR A 155 -7.75 8.90 -10.71
N ASN A 156 -7.09 8.24 -9.75
CA ASN A 156 -6.21 8.91 -8.81
C ASN A 156 -4.78 8.95 -9.35
N THR A 157 -4.03 9.96 -8.95
CA THR A 157 -2.61 10.13 -9.32
C THR A 157 -1.75 10.08 -8.08
N ILE A 158 -0.78 9.17 -8.07
CA ILE A 158 0.24 9.03 -7.02
C ILE A 158 1.59 9.23 -7.68
N SER A 159 2.22 10.38 -7.45
CA SER A 159 3.43 10.73 -8.20
C SER A 159 4.46 11.51 -7.40
N ASN A 160 5.73 11.36 -7.76
CA ASN A 160 6.85 12.09 -7.16
C ASN A 160 6.97 11.94 -5.63
N ASN A 161 6.43 10.88 -5.04
CA ASN A 161 6.57 10.66 -3.61
C ASN A 161 7.84 9.85 -3.31
N ILE A 162 8.46 10.12 -2.17
CA ILE A 162 9.51 9.29 -1.58
C ILE A 162 8.85 8.44 -0.49
N ILE A 163 8.86 7.12 -0.66
CA ILE A 163 8.25 6.16 0.27
C ILE A 163 9.33 5.20 0.76
N LYS A 164 9.69 5.30 2.03
CA LYS A 164 10.81 4.52 2.58
C LYS A 164 10.56 4.08 4.01
N SER A 165 11.30 3.07 4.44
CA SER A 165 11.27 2.63 5.85
C SER A 165 9.86 2.35 6.34
N ILE A 166 9.06 1.64 5.54
CA ILE A 166 7.69 1.25 5.88
C ILE A 166 7.60 -0.22 6.31
N GLY A 167 6.43 -0.66 6.76
CA GLY A 167 6.23 -2.03 7.24
C GLY A 167 6.92 -2.29 8.59
N ARG A 168 7.21 -1.26 9.37
CA ARG A 168 8.02 -1.38 10.60
C ARG A 168 7.32 -2.16 11.71
N ARG A 169 6.02 -2.33 11.61
CA ARG A 169 5.20 -3.16 12.51
C ARG A 169 4.51 -4.30 11.76
N TYR A 170 3.99 -4.03 10.57
CA TYR A 170 3.27 -4.98 9.72
C TYR A 170 4.11 -5.25 8.48
N TYR A 171 5.00 -6.23 8.56
CA TYR A 171 6.06 -6.49 7.57
C TYR A 171 5.55 -6.80 6.17
N SER A 172 4.33 -7.33 6.02
CA SER A 172 3.71 -7.60 4.73
C SER A 172 3.08 -6.38 4.04
N ALA A 173 3.32 -5.18 4.55
CA ALA A 173 2.79 -3.96 3.96
C ALA A 173 3.54 -3.55 2.69
N CYS A 174 2.80 -3.06 1.70
CA CYS A 174 3.34 -2.54 0.44
C CYS A 174 3.64 -1.04 0.51
N GLY A 175 4.54 -0.58 -0.34
CA GLY A 175 4.79 0.86 -0.53
C GLY A 175 3.54 1.57 -1.02
N ILE A 176 2.99 1.09 -2.13
CA ILE A 176 1.70 1.52 -2.68
C ILE A 176 0.86 0.28 -2.94
N LEU A 177 -0.36 0.26 -2.41
CA LEU A 177 -1.32 -0.82 -2.58
C LEU A 177 -2.57 -0.29 -3.26
N ILE A 178 -2.96 -0.89 -4.39
CA ILE A 178 -4.17 -0.55 -5.14
C ILE A 178 -5.06 -1.78 -5.23
N CYS A 179 -6.13 -1.81 -4.42
CA CYS A 179 -7.11 -2.88 -4.40
C CYS A 179 -8.42 -2.39 -5.01
N HIS A 180 -8.96 -3.14 -5.99
CA HIS A 180 -10.28 -2.87 -6.54
C HIS A 180 -10.47 -1.43 -7.01
N SER A 181 -9.47 -0.88 -7.72
CA SER A 181 -9.46 0.51 -8.17
C SER A 181 -8.90 0.61 -9.60
N PHE A 182 -9.38 1.55 -10.38
CA PHE A 182 -9.12 1.64 -11.82
C PHE A 182 -8.63 3.01 -12.27
N GLY A 183 -8.02 3.03 -13.45
CA GLY A 183 -7.61 4.26 -14.11
C GLY A 183 -6.61 5.12 -13.32
N ASN A 184 -5.93 4.52 -12.33
CA ASN A 184 -4.96 5.25 -11.53
C ASN A 184 -3.63 5.36 -12.26
N THR A 185 -2.91 6.45 -12.00
CA THR A 185 -1.53 6.65 -12.45
C THR A 185 -0.59 6.66 -11.26
N VAL A 186 0.38 5.73 -11.25
CA VAL A 186 1.44 5.65 -10.25
C VAL A 186 2.77 5.90 -10.97
N SER A 187 3.34 7.07 -10.77
CA SER A 187 4.50 7.47 -11.57
C SER A 187 5.55 8.28 -10.82
N HIS A 188 6.82 8.12 -11.20
CA HIS A 188 7.94 8.90 -10.67
C HIS A 188 8.10 8.81 -9.15
N ASN A 189 7.61 7.74 -8.50
CA ASN A 189 7.83 7.54 -7.09
C ASN A 189 9.16 6.84 -6.84
N GLU A 190 9.83 7.20 -5.76
CA GLU A 190 10.98 6.50 -5.23
C GLU A 190 10.56 5.67 -4.01
N ILE A 191 10.68 4.33 -4.10
CA ILE A 191 10.15 3.39 -3.10
C ILE A 191 11.27 2.45 -2.67
N TYR A 192 11.65 2.49 -1.39
CA TYR A 192 12.75 1.67 -0.91
C TYR A 192 12.73 1.39 0.60
N ASP A 193 13.57 0.46 1.03
CA ASP A 193 13.71 0.04 2.41
C ASP A 193 12.40 -0.51 3.00
N LEU A 194 11.83 -1.52 2.31
CA LEU A 194 10.62 -2.24 2.67
C LEU A 194 10.93 -3.72 2.94
N PHE A 195 10.11 -4.35 3.76
CA PHE A 195 10.20 -5.81 3.99
C PHE A 195 9.38 -6.63 3.01
N TYR A 196 8.54 -6.00 2.19
CA TYR A 196 7.69 -6.65 1.22
C TYR A 196 7.67 -5.91 -0.13
N THR A 197 6.58 -5.99 -0.86
CA THR A 197 6.39 -5.48 -2.22
C THR A 197 6.39 -3.95 -2.30
N GLY A 198 7.00 -3.39 -3.34
CA GLY A 198 7.00 -1.96 -3.58
C GLY A 198 5.62 -1.42 -4.01
N ILE A 199 5.10 -1.92 -5.13
CA ILE A 199 3.78 -1.55 -5.66
C ILE A 199 2.97 -2.83 -5.89
N SER A 200 1.72 -2.88 -5.40
CA SER A 200 0.82 -4.01 -5.57
C SER A 200 -0.52 -3.55 -6.13
N VAL A 201 -1.04 -4.24 -7.18
CA VAL A 201 -2.26 -3.81 -7.89
C VAL A 201 -3.16 -5.00 -8.22
N GLY A 202 -4.48 -4.81 -8.07
CA GLY A 202 -5.50 -5.76 -8.51
C GLY A 202 -6.38 -6.28 -7.38
N TRP A 203 -6.06 -7.49 -6.89
CA TRP A 203 -6.64 -8.12 -5.70
C TRP A 203 -7.99 -8.83 -5.89
N ILE A 204 -8.26 -9.33 -7.09
CA ILE A 204 -9.28 -10.35 -7.32
C ILE A 204 -8.59 -11.65 -7.68
N TRP A 205 -8.69 -12.64 -6.83
CA TRP A 205 -8.15 -13.98 -7.07
C TRP A 205 -8.89 -14.70 -8.19
N GLY A 206 -8.15 -15.45 -8.99
CA GLY A 206 -8.71 -16.22 -10.10
C GLY A 206 -9.03 -15.35 -11.32
N TYR A 207 -9.99 -15.79 -12.13
CA TYR A 207 -10.23 -15.27 -13.48
C TYR A 207 -11.49 -14.42 -13.60
N ALA A 208 -12.13 -14.09 -12.50
CA ALA A 208 -13.31 -13.24 -12.50
C ALA A 208 -13.01 -11.85 -13.05
N GLU A 209 -14.03 -11.19 -13.56
CA GLU A 209 -13.90 -9.79 -13.94
C GLU A 209 -13.55 -8.92 -12.73
N SER A 210 -12.68 -7.96 -12.97
CA SER A 210 -12.16 -7.06 -11.96
C SER A 210 -12.51 -5.62 -12.30
N VAL A 211 -12.68 -4.80 -11.27
CA VAL A 211 -12.75 -3.34 -11.42
C VAL A 211 -11.37 -2.72 -11.63
N SER A 212 -10.28 -3.43 -11.30
CA SER A 212 -8.91 -2.93 -11.37
C SER A 212 -8.37 -2.90 -12.81
N ASN A 213 -8.90 -2.00 -13.61
CA ASN A 213 -8.57 -1.88 -15.03
C ASN A 213 -7.88 -0.54 -15.34
N ASN A 214 -7.15 -0.48 -16.45
CA ASN A 214 -6.56 0.76 -16.99
C ASN A 214 -5.64 1.51 -16.01
N ASN A 215 -4.97 0.82 -15.09
CA ASN A 215 -3.98 1.42 -14.23
C ASN A 215 -2.65 1.59 -14.99
N ILE A 216 -1.94 2.68 -14.73
CA ILE A 216 -0.63 2.96 -15.35
C ILE A 216 0.41 3.04 -14.22
N ILE A 217 1.42 2.15 -14.28
CA ILE A 217 2.52 2.10 -13.34
C ILE A 217 3.81 2.35 -14.13
N GLU A 218 4.36 3.57 -14.01
CA GLU A 218 5.47 3.96 -14.88
C GLU A 218 6.49 4.88 -14.21
N TYR A 219 7.74 4.81 -14.67
CA TYR A 219 8.84 5.68 -14.23
C TYR A 219 9.11 5.64 -12.72
N ASN A 220 8.73 4.57 -12.03
CA ASN A 220 9.03 4.42 -10.61
C ASN A 220 10.42 3.81 -10.42
N HIS A 221 11.11 4.25 -9.36
CA HIS A 221 12.37 3.68 -8.89
C HIS A 221 12.10 2.89 -7.61
N ILE A 222 12.28 1.56 -7.67
CA ILE A 222 11.88 0.63 -6.61
C ILE A 222 13.07 -0.24 -6.24
N TYR A 223 13.52 -0.20 -4.97
CA TYR A 223 14.72 -0.94 -4.59
C TYR A 223 14.83 -1.23 -3.09
N ASN A 224 15.80 -2.08 -2.73
CA ASN A 224 16.06 -2.51 -1.36
C ASN A 224 14.81 -3.06 -0.68
N LEU A 225 14.19 -4.07 -1.31
CA LEU A 225 12.97 -4.70 -0.84
C LEU A 225 13.24 -6.09 -0.25
N GLY A 226 12.33 -6.53 0.62
CA GLY A 226 12.31 -7.87 1.22
C GLY A 226 13.36 -8.08 2.28
N GLN A 227 14.59 -7.70 2.04
CA GLN A 227 15.74 -7.74 2.96
C GLN A 227 15.93 -9.12 3.63
N GLY A 228 15.49 -10.21 2.97
CA GLY A 228 15.57 -11.56 3.48
C GLY A 228 14.55 -11.93 4.58
N PHE A 229 13.52 -11.13 4.80
CA PHE A 229 12.51 -11.38 5.84
C PHE A 229 11.31 -12.19 5.36
N LEU A 230 10.78 -11.86 4.19
CA LEU A 230 9.58 -12.47 3.63
C LEU A 230 9.89 -13.15 2.29
N SER A 231 8.92 -13.89 1.81
CA SER A 231 8.93 -14.57 0.51
C SER A 231 7.73 -14.13 -0.32
N ASP A 232 7.59 -14.65 -1.54
CA ASP A 232 6.41 -14.47 -2.37
C ASP A 232 6.11 -13.00 -2.65
N MET A 233 7.09 -12.30 -3.22
CA MET A 233 7.02 -10.86 -3.44
C MET A 233 7.67 -10.46 -4.76
N GLY A 234 7.33 -9.27 -5.21
CA GLY A 234 7.99 -8.60 -6.33
C GLY A 234 8.21 -7.11 -6.07
N GLY A 235 9.04 -6.48 -6.88
CA GLY A 235 9.09 -5.02 -6.91
C GLY A 235 7.72 -4.44 -7.25
N ILE A 236 7.09 -4.98 -8.31
CA ILE A 236 5.70 -4.74 -8.69
C ILE A 236 4.97 -6.09 -8.71
N TYR A 237 3.86 -6.18 -7.99
CA TYR A 237 3.00 -7.37 -7.88
C TYR A 237 1.62 -7.08 -8.46
N LEU A 238 1.14 -7.99 -9.28
CA LEU A 238 -0.13 -7.86 -10.00
C LEU A 238 -0.97 -9.12 -9.75
N LEU A 239 -2.25 -8.95 -9.40
CA LEU A 239 -3.13 -10.06 -9.08
C LEU A 239 -4.49 -9.91 -9.74
N GLY A 240 -4.91 -10.93 -10.47
CA GLY A 240 -6.19 -11.00 -11.14
C GLY A 240 -6.25 -10.24 -12.46
N ARG A 241 -7.41 -10.29 -13.09
CA ARG A 241 -7.66 -9.70 -14.40
C ARG A 241 -7.63 -8.16 -14.35
N GLN A 242 -6.82 -7.54 -15.22
CA GLN A 242 -6.58 -6.09 -15.21
C GLN A 242 -6.52 -5.52 -16.64
N GLN A 243 -7.65 -5.52 -17.32
CA GLN A 243 -7.71 -5.07 -18.70
C GLN A 243 -7.17 -3.64 -18.89
N GLY A 244 -6.22 -3.49 -19.82
CA GLY A 244 -5.64 -2.19 -20.16
C GLY A 244 -4.65 -1.63 -19.13
N THR A 245 -4.29 -2.39 -18.10
CA THR A 245 -3.22 -1.99 -17.17
C THR A 245 -1.86 -2.07 -17.86
N ILE A 246 -1.02 -1.06 -17.63
CA ILE A 246 0.30 -0.91 -18.24
C ILE A 246 1.35 -0.75 -17.15
N VAL A 247 2.42 -1.55 -17.23
CA VAL A 247 3.61 -1.46 -16.36
C VAL A 247 4.82 -1.20 -17.23
N ARG A 248 5.35 0.02 -17.19
CA ARG A 248 6.44 0.41 -18.09
C ARG A 248 7.44 1.38 -17.51
N ASN A 249 8.65 1.35 -18.07
CA ASN A 249 9.71 2.32 -17.77
C ASN A 249 10.05 2.39 -16.26
N ASN A 250 9.82 1.34 -15.49
CA ASN A 250 10.20 1.28 -14.09
C ASN A 250 11.62 0.73 -13.95
N MET A 251 12.33 1.18 -12.93
CA MET A 251 13.61 0.62 -12.52
C MET A 251 13.44 -0.10 -11.18
N ILE A 252 13.75 -1.40 -11.16
CA ILE A 252 13.56 -2.28 -10.01
C ILE A 252 14.86 -3.01 -9.72
N HIS A 253 15.36 -2.90 -8.48
CA HIS A 253 16.59 -3.62 -8.13
C HIS A 253 16.72 -3.90 -6.62
N ASP A 254 17.67 -4.74 -6.26
CA ASP A 254 17.94 -5.10 -4.87
C ASP A 254 16.69 -5.64 -4.16
N VAL A 255 16.07 -6.68 -4.72
CA VAL A 255 14.91 -7.38 -4.13
C VAL A 255 15.37 -8.71 -3.57
N LEU A 256 15.39 -8.86 -2.25
CA LEU A 256 15.92 -10.01 -1.53
C LEU A 256 14.82 -10.73 -0.74
N SER A 257 14.40 -11.91 -1.23
CA SER A 257 13.45 -12.77 -0.52
C SER A 257 14.15 -13.68 0.50
N LYS A 258 13.35 -14.23 1.42
CA LYS A 258 13.85 -15.17 2.42
C LYS A 258 14.11 -16.58 1.84
N HIS A 259 13.18 -17.11 1.07
CA HIS A 259 13.25 -18.47 0.52
C HIS A 259 12.98 -18.48 -0.98
N TYR A 260 11.84 -17.98 -1.45
CA TYR A 260 11.45 -17.92 -2.85
C TYR A 260 10.79 -16.58 -3.18
N GLY A 261 10.72 -16.27 -4.46
CA GLY A 261 10.22 -14.97 -4.90
C GLY A 261 11.34 -13.95 -4.96
N GLY A 262 11.02 -12.68 -4.73
CA GLY A 262 11.97 -11.58 -4.94
C GLY A 262 12.18 -11.31 -6.43
N TRP A 263 11.07 -11.29 -7.17
CA TRP A 263 11.03 -10.95 -8.59
C TRP A 263 11.01 -9.44 -8.81
N GLY A 264 11.37 -9.02 -10.01
CA GLY A 264 11.18 -7.62 -10.40
C GLY A 264 9.70 -7.30 -10.57
N ILE A 265 9.05 -7.97 -11.54
CA ILE A 265 7.62 -7.86 -11.81
C ILE A 265 7.00 -9.25 -11.70
N TYR A 266 5.98 -9.37 -10.87
CA TYR A 266 5.31 -10.61 -10.56
C TYR A 266 3.82 -10.52 -10.96
N THR A 267 3.42 -11.30 -11.95
CA THR A 267 2.03 -11.52 -12.30
C THR A 267 1.55 -12.81 -11.63
N ASP A 268 0.71 -12.68 -10.60
CA ASP A 268 0.17 -13.79 -9.84
C ASP A 268 -1.17 -14.27 -10.42
N GLU A 269 -1.85 -15.17 -9.73
CA GLU A 269 -3.01 -15.91 -10.20
C GLU A 269 -4.07 -15.02 -10.88
N GLY A 270 -4.51 -15.45 -12.07
CA GLY A 270 -5.53 -14.76 -12.86
C GLY A 270 -5.06 -13.49 -13.56
N SER A 271 -3.83 -13.04 -13.34
CA SER A 271 -3.29 -11.85 -14.01
C SER A 271 -3.39 -11.99 -15.52
N SER A 272 -4.08 -11.05 -16.16
CA SER A 272 -4.33 -11.08 -17.60
C SER A 272 -4.63 -9.70 -18.17
N TYR A 273 -4.44 -9.53 -19.47
CA TYR A 273 -4.68 -8.29 -20.22
C TYR A 273 -3.82 -7.11 -19.74
N ILE A 274 -2.59 -7.39 -19.29
CA ILE A 274 -1.63 -6.42 -18.79
C ILE A 274 -0.50 -6.26 -19.80
N THR A 275 -0.12 -5.03 -20.09
CA THR A 275 1.07 -4.73 -20.90
C THR A 275 2.25 -4.44 -20.00
N ILE A 276 3.36 -5.18 -20.18
CA ILE A 276 4.62 -4.99 -19.45
C ILE A 276 5.71 -4.70 -20.46
N GLU A 277 6.29 -3.50 -20.41
CA GLU A 277 7.28 -3.08 -21.40
C GLU A 277 8.35 -2.12 -20.85
N ASN A 278 9.54 -2.14 -21.40
CA ASN A 278 10.61 -1.19 -21.14
C ASN A 278 10.99 -1.03 -19.65
N ASN A 279 10.84 -2.07 -18.83
CA ASN A 279 11.27 -2.04 -17.44
C ASN A 279 12.70 -2.56 -17.32
N ILE A 280 13.43 -2.02 -16.36
CA ILE A 280 14.79 -2.44 -16.03
C ILE A 280 14.77 -3.11 -14.66
N CYS A 281 15.30 -4.34 -14.59
CA CYS A 281 15.44 -5.05 -13.33
C CYS A 281 16.86 -5.63 -13.22
N TYR A 282 17.44 -5.55 -12.02
CA TYR A 282 18.73 -6.18 -11.73
C TYR A 282 18.90 -6.46 -10.24
N ASN A 283 19.86 -7.29 -9.91
CA ASN A 283 20.20 -7.64 -8.53
C ASN A 283 19.00 -8.16 -7.71
N LEU A 284 18.35 -9.20 -8.23
CA LEU A 284 17.15 -9.80 -7.67
C LEU A 284 17.43 -11.20 -7.14
N SER A 285 16.71 -11.68 -6.13
CA SER A 285 16.80 -13.07 -5.68
C SER A 285 16.36 -14.07 -6.74
N CYS A 286 15.42 -13.66 -7.60
CA CYS A 286 14.88 -14.45 -8.70
C CYS A 286 14.89 -13.66 -10.01
N ASN A 287 13.99 -13.97 -10.93
CA ASN A 287 13.95 -13.40 -12.27
C ASN A 287 13.38 -11.97 -12.28
N CYS A 288 13.72 -11.24 -13.32
CA CYS A 288 13.15 -9.91 -13.58
C CYS A 288 11.62 -9.97 -13.74
N TYR A 289 11.13 -10.98 -14.45
CA TYR A 289 9.70 -11.21 -14.66
C TYR A 289 9.33 -12.62 -14.23
N HIS A 290 8.24 -12.75 -13.48
CA HIS A 290 7.63 -14.01 -13.12
C HIS A 290 6.14 -14.01 -13.50
N GLN A 291 5.76 -15.02 -14.25
CA GLN A 291 4.37 -15.33 -14.56
C GLN A 291 3.98 -16.57 -13.77
N HIS A 292 3.12 -16.41 -12.79
CA HIS A 292 2.56 -17.54 -12.07
C HIS A 292 1.62 -18.34 -12.98
N TYR A 293 1.46 -19.64 -12.70
CA TYR A 293 0.50 -20.46 -13.44
C TYR A 293 -0.90 -19.86 -13.33
N GLY A 294 -1.69 -20.02 -14.39
CA GLY A 294 -3.02 -19.45 -14.39
C GLY A 294 -3.10 -17.98 -14.81
N CYS A 295 -2.01 -17.39 -15.27
CA CYS A 295 -2.06 -16.14 -16.00
C CYS A 295 -2.54 -16.40 -17.44
N MET A 296 -3.39 -15.53 -17.95
CA MET A 296 -3.86 -15.55 -19.34
C MET A 296 -3.61 -14.21 -20.01
N ASN A 297 -3.21 -14.25 -21.26
CA ASN A 297 -3.03 -13.05 -22.09
C ASN A 297 -4.25 -12.86 -23.00
#